data_ea01cd5543a4d5aef3119d19eed46b85
#
_entry.id   ea01cd5543a4d5aef3119d19eed46b85
#
_cell.length_a   1.000
_cell.length_b   1.000
_cell.length_c   1.000
_cell.angle_alpha   90.00
_cell.angle_beta   90.00
_cell.angle_gamma   90.00
#
_symmetry.space_group_name_H-M   'P 1'
#
loop_
_entity.id
_entity.type
_entity.pdbx_description
1 polymer ?
#
loop_
_entity_poly.entity_id
_entity_poly.type
_entity_poly.pdbx_seq_one_letter_code
_entity_poly.pdbx_strand_id
1 'polypeptide(L)'
;MDYMSETSIEHAVHSALETVMDPELHRPVTDLNMIDEVRIDGTTAHIGVLLTTAGCPLHETITRDIKAAVGAVDGIETVEVTMGVMNDEQKKALREKLNGGKAEREILFNKPDSLTRIIAVTSGKGGVGKSSMTANLAGAMASAGLK
;
A
#
# COMPACT_ATOMS: atom_id res chain seq x y z
N MET A 1 9.96 39.42 12.03
CA MET A 1 9.05 38.25 12.18
C MET A 1 8.46 38.01 10.80
N ASP A 2 9.12 37.13 10.06
CA ASP A 2 8.59 36.73 8.76
C ASP A 2 7.38 35.82 8.99
N TYR A 3 6.20 36.35 8.71
CA TYR A 3 4.97 35.60 8.58
C TYR A 3 5.12 34.74 7.33
N MET A 4 5.62 33.52 7.46
CA MET A 4 5.57 32.57 6.35
C MET A 4 4.11 32.46 5.93
N SER A 5 3.83 32.77 4.67
CA SER A 5 2.46 32.66 4.15
C SER A 5 2.00 31.21 4.28
N GLU A 6 0.71 30.97 4.54
CA GLU A 6 0.11 29.62 4.65
C GLU A 6 0.57 28.71 3.49
N THR A 7 0.65 29.25 2.29
CA THR A 7 1.17 28.57 1.09
C THR A 7 2.63 28.10 1.23
N SER A 8 3.45 28.83 1.98
CA SER A 8 4.85 28.44 2.21
C SER A 8 4.96 27.29 3.21
N ILE A 9 4.10 27.28 4.23
CA ILE A 9 4.02 26.20 5.23
C ILE A 9 3.46 24.94 4.60
N GLU A 10 2.40 25.04 3.79
CA GLU A 10 1.86 23.90 3.03
C GLU A 10 2.93 23.24 2.15
N HIS A 11 3.72 24.05 1.45
CA HIS A 11 4.80 23.52 0.60
C HIS A 11 5.89 22.81 1.42
N ALA A 12 6.23 23.37 2.57
CA ALA A 12 7.19 22.74 3.49
C ALA A 12 6.64 21.41 4.06
N VAL A 13 5.35 21.35 4.41
CA VAL A 13 4.68 20.14 4.84
C VAL A 13 4.65 19.08 3.74
N HIS A 14 4.35 19.46 2.50
CA HIS A 14 4.42 18.54 1.37
C HIS A 14 5.82 17.97 1.17
N SER A 15 6.84 18.82 1.21
CA SER A 15 8.24 18.37 1.11
C SER A 15 8.64 17.44 2.26
N ALA A 16 8.15 17.69 3.47
CA ALA A 16 8.37 16.80 4.60
C ALA A 16 7.71 15.42 4.39
N LEU A 17 6.49 15.39 3.86
CA LEU A 17 5.77 14.14 3.55
C LEU A 17 6.47 13.30 2.47
N GLU A 18 7.19 13.92 1.53
CA GLU A 18 8.00 13.20 0.52
C GLU A 18 9.15 12.40 1.14
N THR A 19 9.58 12.75 2.34
CA THR A 19 10.61 12.01 3.06
C THR A 19 10.09 10.79 3.80
N VAL A 20 8.77 10.69 4.00
CA VAL A 20 8.13 9.57 4.70
C VAL A 20 7.98 8.40 3.75
N MET A 21 8.62 7.30 4.08
CA MET A 21 8.64 6.08 3.26
C MET A 21 7.66 5.05 3.79
N ASP A 22 6.88 4.45 2.89
CA ASP A 22 6.11 3.26 3.24
C ASP A 22 7.06 2.08 3.50
N PRO A 23 6.96 1.40 4.65
CA PRO A 23 7.91 0.35 5.04
C PRO A 23 7.78 -0.95 4.22
N GLU A 24 6.66 -1.19 3.56
CA GLU A 24 6.46 -2.36 2.68
C GLU A 24 6.94 -2.09 1.26
N LEU A 25 6.55 -0.95 0.72
CA LEU A 25 6.77 -0.62 -0.69
C LEU A 25 8.09 0.13 -0.92
N HIS A 26 8.72 0.63 0.17
CA HIS A 26 9.96 1.42 0.15
C HIS A 26 9.88 2.60 -0.84
N ARG A 27 8.75 3.28 -0.84
CA ARG A 27 8.46 4.46 -1.64
C ARG A 27 7.84 5.55 -0.78
N PRO A 28 8.00 6.83 -1.16
CA PRO A 28 7.34 7.93 -0.47
C PRO A 28 5.82 7.75 -0.42
N VAL A 29 5.20 8.05 0.72
CA VAL A 29 3.74 7.97 0.88
C VAL A 29 3.00 8.90 -0.10
N THR A 30 3.63 9.99 -0.52
CA THR A 30 3.14 10.91 -1.54
C THR A 30 3.11 10.25 -2.92
N ASP A 31 4.16 9.51 -3.27
CA ASP A 31 4.26 8.74 -4.52
C ASP A 31 3.20 7.63 -4.61
N LEU A 32 2.82 7.09 -3.48
CA LEU A 32 1.82 6.02 -3.39
C LEU A 32 0.37 6.54 -3.38
N ASN A 33 0.16 7.84 -3.56
CA ASN A 33 -1.14 8.50 -3.44
C ASN A 33 -1.85 8.17 -2.11
N MET A 34 -1.06 7.99 -1.04
CA MET A 34 -1.58 7.71 0.29
C MET A 34 -2.00 8.97 1.02
N ILE A 35 -1.58 10.15 0.58
CA ILE A 35 -1.99 11.43 1.15
C ILE A 35 -3.27 11.88 0.45
N ASP A 36 -4.35 12.00 1.22
CA ASP A 36 -5.68 12.41 0.75
C ASP A 36 -5.89 13.91 0.92
N GLU A 37 -5.56 14.43 2.09
CA GLU A 37 -5.75 15.83 2.44
C GLU A 37 -4.55 16.35 3.26
N VAL A 38 -4.14 17.57 2.95
CA VAL A 38 -3.23 18.36 3.78
C VAL A 38 -3.91 19.70 4.04
N ARG A 39 -4.23 19.98 5.29
CA ARG A 39 -4.84 21.23 5.70
C ARG A 39 -4.06 21.81 6.88
N ILE A 40 -3.74 23.08 6.80
CA ILE A 40 -3.08 23.83 7.86
C ILE A 40 -4.11 24.76 8.50
N ASP A 41 -4.21 24.71 9.82
CA ASP A 41 -5.07 25.58 10.62
C ASP A 41 -4.21 26.22 11.71
N GLY A 42 -3.74 27.43 11.46
CA GLY A 42 -2.78 28.10 12.35
C GLY A 42 -1.47 27.33 12.45
N THR A 43 -1.19 26.77 13.63
CA THR A 43 0.01 25.94 13.89
C THR A 43 -0.27 24.44 13.87
N THR A 44 -1.50 24.04 13.50
CA THR A 44 -1.92 22.62 13.44
C THR A 44 -1.98 22.13 12.00
N ALA A 45 -1.29 21.05 11.70
CA ALA A 45 -1.36 20.36 10.42
C ALA A 45 -2.30 19.15 10.52
N HIS A 46 -3.33 19.11 9.69
CA HIS A 46 -4.25 17.98 9.54
C HIS A 46 -3.86 17.20 8.28
N ILE A 47 -3.48 15.94 8.45
CA ILE A 47 -3.02 15.08 7.37
C ILE A 47 -3.97 13.90 7.23
N GLY A 48 -4.67 13.80 6.11
CA GLY A 48 -5.46 12.64 5.74
C GLY A 48 -4.59 11.59 5.04
N VAL A 49 -4.62 10.35 5.54
CA VAL A 49 -3.83 9.24 4.98
C VAL A 49 -4.75 8.10 4.61
N LEU A 50 -4.62 7.59 3.39
CA LEU A 50 -5.39 6.46 2.87
C LEU A 50 -4.52 5.19 2.85
N LEU A 51 -5.00 4.16 3.53
CA LEU A 51 -4.38 2.84 3.53
C LEU A 51 -5.09 1.90 2.53
N THR A 52 -4.40 0.91 2.04
CA THR A 52 -4.98 -0.11 1.14
C THR A 52 -5.96 -1.04 1.85
N THR A 53 -5.78 -1.24 3.16
CA THR A 53 -6.64 -2.08 4.01
C THR A 53 -6.86 -1.45 5.38
N ALA A 54 -8.03 -1.64 5.97
CA ALA A 54 -8.39 -1.10 7.29
C ALA A 54 -7.59 -1.70 8.46
N GLY A 55 -6.96 -2.86 8.28
CA GLY A 55 -6.23 -3.58 9.31
C GLY A 55 -4.71 -3.63 9.07
N CYS A 56 -4.14 -2.65 8.37
CA CYS A 56 -2.71 -2.60 8.12
C CYS A 56 -1.93 -2.47 9.44
N PRO A 57 -1.07 -3.44 9.81
CA PRO A 57 -0.30 -3.37 11.06
C PRO A 57 0.72 -2.22 11.10
N LEU A 58 1.00 -1.63 9.95
CA LEU A 58 1.97 -0.55 9.79
C LEU A 58 1.39 0.85 9.96
N HIS A 59 0.08 0.97 10.22
CA HIS A 59 -0.56 2.27 10.37
C HIS A 59 0.07 3.12 11.50
N GLU A 60 0.49 2.50 12.60
CA GLU A 60 1.15 3.19 13.71
C GLU A 60 2.53 3.72 13.29
N THR A 61 3.28 2.95 12.53
CA THR A 61 4.60 3.35 12.02
C THR A 61 4.46 4.53 11.07
N ILE A 62 3.56 4.46 10.10
CA ILE A 62 3.30 5.55 9.15
C ILE A 62 2.83 6.81 9.88
N THR A 63 1.89 6.67 10.83
CA THR A 63 1.40 7.79 11.64
C THR A 63 2.54 8.47 12.41
N ARG A 64 3.39 7.69 13.06
CA ARG A 64 4.54 8.19 13.83
C ARG A 64 5.52 8.93 12.92
N ASP A 65 5.84 8.35 11.78
CA ASP A 65 6.84 8.90 10.86
C ASP A 65 6.32 10.19 10.18
N ILE A 66 5.02 10.25 9.85
CA ILE A 66 4.36 11.49 9.39
C ILE A 66 4.40 12.56 10.48
N LYS A 67 4.03 12.24 11.73
CA LYS A 67 4.07 13.19 12.83
C LYS A 67 5.47 13.71 13.10
N ALA A 68 6.48 12.87 12.99
CA ALA A 68 7.88 13.27 13.15
C ALA A 68 8.35 14.20 12.01
N ALA A 69 8.03 13.86 10.76
CA ALA A 69 8.45 14.64 9.60
C ALA A 69 7.75 16.01 9.54
N VAL A 70 6.43 16.02 9.69
CA VAL A 70 5.62 17.26 9.62
C VAL A 70 5.82 18.13 10.87
N GLY A 71 5.99 17.54 12.04
CA GLY A 71 6.26 18.25 13.29
C GLY A 71 7.65 18.92 13.34
N ALA A 72 8.54 18.57 12.42
CA ALA A 72 9.83 19.25 12.28
C ALA A 72 9.77 20.51 11.37
N VAL A 73 8.62 20.78 10.77
CA VAL A 73 8.42 21.96 9.92
C VAL A 73 8.21 23.20 10.79
N ASP A 74 8.98 24.24 10.52
CA ASP A 74 8.84 25.51 11.22
C ASP A 74 7.43 26.10 11.04
N GLY A 75 6.79 26.42 12.16
CA GLY A 75 5.43 26.94 12.19
C GLY A 75 4.35 25.88 12.47
N ILE A 76 4.69 24.60 12.56
CA ILE A 76 3.79 23.53 12.99
C ILE A 76 4.11 23.11 14.43
N GLU A 77 3.12 23.19 15.31
CA GLU A 77 3.22 22.75 16.70
C GLU A 77 2.47 21.44 16.97
N THR A 78 1.39 21.22 16.21
CA THR A 78 0.54 20.03 16.36
C THR A 78 0.33 19.37 15.02
N VAL A 79 0.40 18.03 14.99
CA VAL A 79 0.11 17.23 13.78
C VAL A 79 -0.98 16.22 14.11
N GLU A 80 -2.11 16.37 13.44
CA GLU A 80 -3.23 15.42 13.50
C GLU A 80 -3.24 14.57 12.24
N VAL A 81 -3.21 13.26 12.41
CA VAL A 81 -3.25 12.30 11.31
C VAL A 81 -4.55 11.53 11.36
N THR A 82 -5.34 11.63 10.30
CA THR A 82 -6.59 10.89 10.11
C THR A 82 -6.36 9.75 9.12
N MET A 83 -6.76 8.54 9.51
CA MET A 83 -6.61 7.36 8.68
C MET A 83 -7.92 7.01 7.97
N GLY A 84 -7.84 6.83 6.66
CA GLY A 84 -8.92 6.33 5.81
C GLY A 84 -8.50 5.06 5.07
N VAL A 85 -9.41 4.52 4.28
CA VAL A 85 -9.15 3.35 3.43
C VAL A 85 -9.41 3.74 1.98
N MET A 86 -8.48 3.40 1.10
CA MET A 86 -8.60 3.61 -0.34
C MET A 86 -9.83 2.90 -0.89
N ASN A 87 -10.56 3.56 -1.75
CA ASN A 87 -11.60 2.94 -2.55
C ASN A 87 -10.99 2.07 -3.67
N ASP A 88 -11.84 1.32 -4.39
CA ASP A 88 -11.35 0.37 -5.41
C ASP A 88 -10.68 1.07 -6.60
N GLU A 89 -11.12 2.27 -6.95
CA GLU A 89 -10.50 3.08 -8.01
C GLU A 89 -9.10 3.57 -7.60
N GLN A 90 -8.95 4.04 -6.37
CA GLN A 90 -7.67 4.48 -5.81
C GLN A 90 -6.68 3.30 -5.70
N LYS A 91 -7.15 2.13 -5.26
CA LYS A 91 -6.35 0.90 -5.23
C LYS A 91 -5.91 0.46 -6.62
N LYS A 92 -6.78 0.60 -7.62
CA LYS A 92 -6.46 0.29 -9.02
C LYS A 92 -5.38 1.25 -9.55
N ALA A 93 -5.55 2.56 -9.34
CA ALA A 93 -4.57 3.56 -9.74
C ALA A 93 -3.20 3.32 -9.09
N LEU A 94 -3.18 2.96 -7.81
CA LEU A 94 -1.95 2.62 -7.09
C LEU A 94 -1.27 1.39 -7.73
N ARG A 95 -2.01 0.31 -8.02
CA ARG A 95 -1.46 -0.88 -8.68
C ARG A 95 -0.89 -0.57 -10.06
N GLU A 96 -1.58 0.22 -10.87
CA GLU A 96 -1.10 0.65 -12.18
C GLU A 96 0.21 1.44 -12.06
N LYS A 97 0.31 2.32 -11.08
CA LYS A 97 1.52 3.10 -10.79
C LYS A 97 2.69 2.20 -10.33
N LEU A 98 2.42 1.23 -9.48
CA LEU A 98 3.42 0.25 -9.01
C LEU A 98 3.91 -0.67 -10.13
N ASN A 99 3.02 -1.03 -11.05
CA ASN A 99 3.35 -1.87 -12.20
C ASN A 99 4.04 -1.09 -13.35
N GLY A 100 4.39 0.18 -13.14
CA GLY A 100 5.05 1.01 -14.15
C GLY A 100 4.16 1.32 -15.36
N GLY A 101 2.84 1.46 -15.14
CA GLY A 101 1.86 1.71 -16.19
C GLY A 101 1.58 0.49 -17.09
N LYS A 102 2.14 -0.68 -16.75
CA LYS A 102 1.77 -1.92 -17.44
C LYS A 102 0.42 -2.38 -16.90
N ALA A 103 -0.53 -2.58 -17.80
CA ALA A 103 -1.80 -3.20 -17.46
C ALA A 103 -1.56 -4.47 -16.64
N GLU A 104 -2.36 -4.64 -15.59
CA GLU A 104 -2.32 -5.84 -14.75
C GLU A 104 -2.35 -7.06 -15.69
N ARG A 105 -1.36 -7.94 -15.60
CA ARG A 105 -1.37 -9.17 -16.39
C ARG A 105 -2.58 -9.95 -15.96
N GLU A 106 -3.60 -9.96 -16.83
CA GLU A 106 -4.82 -10.72 -16.60
C GLU A 106 -4.43 -12.17 -16.37
N ILE A 107 -4.71 -12.69 -15.19
CA ILE A 107 -4.49 -14.11 -14.90
C ILE A 107 -5.58 -14.87 -15.67
N LEU A 108 -5.24 -15.36 -16.86
CA LEU A 108 -6.17 -16.02 -17.77
C LEU A 108 -6.90 -17.20 -17.14
N PHE A 109 -6.31 -17.80 -16.07
CA PHE A 109 -6.85 -18.94 -15.36
C PHE A 109 -7.93 -18.60 -14.31
N ASN A 110 -8.09 -17.31 -13.99
CA ASN A 110 -9.04 -16.86 -12.94
C ASN A 110 -10.39 -16.39 -13.50
N LYS A 111 -10.65 -16.63 -14.78
CA LYS A 111 -11.93 -16.31 -15.41
C LYS A 111 -12.99 -17.36 -15.05
N PRO A 112 -14.26 -16.96 -14.86
CA PRO A 112 -15.35 -17.87 -14.50
C PRO A 112 -15.55 -19.01 -15.50
N ASP A 113 -15.20 -18.78 -16.76
CA ASP A 113 -15.30 -19.68 -17.90
C ASP A 113 -13.98 -20.40 -18.25
N SER A 114 -12.94 -20.23 -17.42
CA SER A 114 -11.67 -20.95 -17.59
C SER A 114 -11.84 -22.45 -17.35
N LEU A 115 -11.40 -23.26 -18.29
CA LEU A 115 -11.31 -24.73 -18.13
C LEU A 115 -10.15 -25.13 -17.21
N THR A 116 -9.23 -24.22 -16.94
CA THR A 116 -8.06 -24.47 -16.07
C THR A 116 -8.49 -24.38 -14.61
N ARG A 117 -8.19 -25.42 -13.85
CA ARG A 117 -8.39 -25.46 -12.40
C ARG A 117 -7.06 -25.34 -11.69
N ILE A 118 -6.97 -24.42 -10.73
CA ILE A 118 -5.77 -24.22 -9.92
C ILE A 118 -5.98 -24.99 -8.61
N ILE A 119 -5.05 -25.90 -8.30
CA ILE A 119 -5.04 -26.66 -7.07
C ILE A 119 -3.82 -26.25 -6.26
N ALA A 120 -4.05 -25.74 -5.04
CA ALA A 120 -2.98 -25.34 -4.13
C ALA A 120 -2.77 -26.43 -3.06
N VAL A 121 -1.52 -26.88 -2.91
CA VAL A 121 -1.12 -27.78 -1.84
C VAL A 121 -0.39 -26.98 -0.76
N THR A 122 -1.03 -26.81 0.38
CA THR A 122 -0.54 -25.96 1.47
C THR A 122 -0.36 -26.74 2.78
N SER A 123 0.46 -26.21 3.67
CA SER A 123 0.59 -26.69 5.04
C SER A 123 1.10 -25.59 5.96
N GLY A 124 0.72 -25.63 7.22
CA GLY A 124 1.21 -24.69 8.25
C GLY A 124 2.64 -24.97 8.73
N LYS A 125 3.32 -25.98 8.20
CA LYS A 125 4.65 -26.42 8.66
C LYS A 125 5.56 -26.76 7.47
N GLY A 126 6.84 -26.45 7.58
CA GLY A 126 7.86 -26.85 6.61
C GLY A 126 8.23 -28.36 6.71
N GLY A 127 8.77 -28.94 5.63
CA GLY A 127 9.32 -30.29 5.64
C GLY A 127 8.31 -31.44 5.68
N VAL A 128 7.02 -31.20 5.46
CA VAL A 128 5.93 -32.21 5.56
C VAL A 128 5.59 -32.89 4.23
N GLY A 129 6.42 -32.75 3.21
CA GLY A 129 6.23 -33.45 1.94
C GLY A 129 5.30 -32.75 0.92
N LYS A 130 5.04 -31.44 1.04
CA LYS A 130 4.22 -30.70 0.06
C LYS A 130 4.66 -30.92 -1.38
N SER A 131 5.95 -30.78 -1.65
CA SER A 131 6.49 -30.95 -3.01
C SER A 131 6.29 -32.35 -3.55
N SER A 132 6.49 -33.37 -2.70
CA SER A 132 6.25 -34.77 -3.06
C SER A 132 4.77 -35.03 -3.34
N MET A 133 3.87 -34.50 -2.51
CA MET A 133 2.42 -34.58 -2.73
C MET A 133 2.03 -33.90 -4.05
N THR A 134 2.55 -32.71 -4.32
CA THR A 134 2.26 -31.97 -5.55
C THR A 134 2.71 -32.73 -6.79
N ALA A 135 3.91 -33.28 -6.78
CA ALA A 135 4.44 -34.05 -7.90
C ALA A 135 3.64 -35.34 -8.15
N ASN A 136 3.32 -36.09 -7.09
CA ASN A 136 2.52 -37.30 -7.21
C ASN A 136 1.09 -37.01 -7.66
N LEU A 137 0.46 -35.95 -7.15
CA LEU A 137 -0.87 -35.51 -7.58
C LEU A 137 -0.89 -35.14 -9.05
N ALA A 138 0.11 -34.35 -9.52
CA ALA A 138 0.26 -33.98 -10.92
C ALA A 138 0.43 -35.20 -11.83
N GLY A 139 1.25 -36.18 -11.41
CA GLY A 139 1.45 -37.44 -12.14
C GLY A 139 0.17 -38.29 -12.22
N ALA A 140 -0.55 -38.38 -11.12
CA ALA A 140 -1.85 -39.10 -11.08
C ALA A 140 -2.89 -38.45 -11.98
N MET A 141 -2.99 -37.12 -11.97
CA MET A 141 -3.90 -36.34 -12.81
C MET A 141 -3.55 -36.50 -14.30
N ALA A 142 -2.27 -36.45 -14.65
CA ALA A 142 -1.81 -36.67 -16.03
C ALA A 142 -2.14 -38.11 -16.50
N SER A 143 -1.94 -39.12 -15.62
CA SER A 143 -2.32 -40.52 -15.92
C SER A 143 -3.83 -40.71 -16.08
N ALA A 144 -4.64 -39.89 -15.43
CA ALA A 144 -6.10 -39.87 -15.60
C ALA A 144 -6.55 -39.07 -16.85
N GLY A 145 -5.63 -38.58 -17.68
CA GLY A 145 -5.92 -37.87 -18.93
C GLY A 145 -6.22 -36.36 -18.75
N LEU A 146 -6.00 -35.83 -17.55
CA LEU A 146 -6.12 -34.39 -17.33
C LEU A 146 -4.88 -33.67 -17.89
N LYS A 147 -5.09 -32.56 -18.57
CA LYS A 147 -4.04 -31.73 -19.20
C LYS A 147 -3.97 -30.36 -18.55
#